data_7638eb83e6e2dea00178b59b79f8e4a7
#
_entry.id   7638eb83e6e2dea00178b59b79f8e4a7
#
_cell.length_a   1.000
_cell.length_b   1.000
_cell.length_c   1.000
_cell.angle_alpha   90.00
_cell.angle_beta   90.00
_cell.angle_gamma   90.00
#
_symmetry.space_group_name_H-M   'P 1'
#
loop_
_entity.id
_entity.type
_entity.pdbx_description
1 polymer ?
#
loop_
_entity_poly.entity_id
_entity_poly.type
_entity_poly.pdbx_seq_one_letter_code
_entity_poly.pdbx_strand_id
1 'polypeptide(L)'
;MILNRNTILPAAPAAKPVQYALKALHRDFDRVFTDTAAPGGRILLTINDTLPAEQYTLTVDADTLLLSAADDLGFVYGLFEISRRFLGVQPFWFWNDQPFTVREGEKIPVGTVVESKSYKVKYRGWFVNDETLLSHWKVERRANLPFVMAFETLLRLGGNMVCLLYTSPSPRD
;
A
#
# COMPACT_ATOMS: atom_id res chain seq x y z
N MET A 1 1.10 -6.55 -19.86
CA MET A 1 -0.26 -6.42 -19.24
C MET A 1 -0.71 -4.97 -19.19
N ILE A 2 -1.98 -4.74 -18.95
CA ILE A 2 -2.53 -3.40 -18.75
C ILE A 2 -3.19 -3.35 -17.38
N LEU A 3 -2.80 -2.38 -16.55
CA LEU A 3 -3.55 -1.99 -15.37
C LEU A 3 -4.53 -0.88 -15.75
N ASN A 4 -5.79 -1.05 -15.40
CA ASN A 4 -6.85 -0.07 -15.56
C ASN A 4 -7.96 -0.33 -14.54
N ARG A 5 -9.08 0.37 -14.63
CA ARG A 5 -10.18 0.22 -13.69
C ARG A 5 -10.87 -1.16 -13.71
N ASN A 6 -10.69 -1.92 -14.79
CA ASN A 6 -11.20 -3.29 -14.95
C ASN A 6 -10.17 -4.36 -14.51
N THR A 7 -9.04 -3.97 -13.91
CA THR A 7 -8.05 -4.92 -13.40
C THR A 7 -8.67 -5.78 -12.30
N ILE A 8 -8.53 -7.10 -12.44
CA ILE A 8 -9.02 -8.06 -11.45
C ILE A 8 -8.06 -8.06 -10.27
N LEU A 9 -8.53 -7.55 -9.12
CA LEU A 9 -7.79 -7.60 -7.87
C LEU A 9 -7.97 -8.95 -7.17
N PRO A 10 -6.99 -9.38 -6.35
CA PRO A 10 -7.11 -10.64 -5.60
C PRO A 10 -8.33 -10.63 -4.70
N ALA A 11 -8.94 -11.80 -4.49
CA ALA A 11 -9.91 -11.98 -3.42
C ALA A 11 -9.27 -11.59 -2.07
N ALA A 12 -10.06 -10.97 -1.19
CA ALA A 12 -9.56 -10.51 0.09
C ALA A 12 -9.00 -11.69 0.92
N PRO A 13 -7.70 -11.71 1.23
CA PRO A 13 -7.12 -12.75 2.07
C PRO A 13 -7.63 -12.64 3.51
N ALA A 14 -7.42 -13.68 4.32
CA ALA A 14 -7.86 -13.67 5.73
C ALA A 14 -7.14 -12.59 6.56
N ALA A 15 -5.89 -12.26 6.22
CA ALA A 15 -5.07 -11.30 6.96
C ALA A 15 -5.58 -9.86 6.82
N LYS A 16 -5.97 -9.24 7.93
CA LYS A 16 -6.48 -7.85 7.97
C LYS A 16 -5.51 -6.80 7.38
N PRO A 17 -4.19 -6.86 7.63
CA PRO A 17 -3.26 -5.89 7.03
C PRO A 17 -3.28 -5.91 5.50
N VAL A 18 -3.33 -7.11 4.90
CA VAL A 18 -3.38 -7.27 3.44
C VAL A 18 -4.72 -6.80 2.88
N GLN A 19 -5.84 -7.07 3.57
CA GLN A 19 -7.16 -6.52 3.20
C GLN A 19 -7.15 -5.00 3.19
N TYR A 20 -6.49 -4.38 4.18
CA TYR A 20 -6.37 -2.93 4.25
C TYR A 20 -5.56 -2.38 3.06
N ALA A 21 -4.41 -2.99 2.75
CA ALA A 21 -3.58 -2.58 1.62
C ALA A 21 -4.29 -2.76 0.27
N LEU A 22 -5.10 -3.83 0.11
CA LEU A 22 -5.93 -4.02 -1.08
C LEU A 22 -7.00 -2.93 -1.22
N LYS A 23 -7.67 -2.53 -0.12
CA LYS A 23 -8.62 -1.40 -0.14
C LYS A 23 -7.94 -0.08 -0.51
N ALA A 24 -6.72 0.14 0.00
CA ALA A 24 -5.94 1.32 -0.34
C ALA A 24 -5.53 1.31 -1.83
N LEU A 25 -5.09 0.15 -2.35
CA LEU A 25 -4.77 -0.01 -3.76
C LEU A 25 -5.99 0.24 -4.66
N HIS A 26 -7.16 -0.31 -4.30
CA HIS A 26 -8.41 -0.08 -5.03
C HIS A 26 -8.75 1.43 -5.09
N ARG A 27 -8.69 2.12 -3.95
CA ARG A 27 -8.87 3.58 -3.90
C ARG A 27 -7.87 4.31 -4.82
N ASP A 28 -6.62 3.85 -4.87
CA ASP A 28 -5.59 4.46 -5.71
C ASP A 28 -5.89 4.22 -7.20
N PHE A 29 -6.44 3.05 -7.57
CA PHE A 29 -6.97 2.80 -8.93
C PHE A 29 -8.10 3.78 -9.28
N ASP A 30 -9.06 3.99 -8.38
CA ASP A 30 -10.18 4.91 -8.58
C ASP A 30 -9.75 6.37 -8.78
N ARG A 31 -8.59 6.75 -8.22
CA ARG A 31 -8.04 8.11 -8.35
C ARG A 31 -7.25 8.33 -9.63
N VAL A 32 -6.62 7.27 -10.13
CA VAL A 32 -5.69 7.36 -11.26
C VAL A 32 -6.33 6.94 -12.57
N PHE A 33 -7.29 6.00 -12.54
CA PHE A 33 -7.87 5.48 -13.76
C PHE A 33 -9.30 5.96 -13.99
N THR A 34 -9.58 6.38 -15.24
CA THR A 34 -10.93 6.63 -15.71
C THR A 34 -11.64 5.32 -16.04
N ASP A 35 -12.96 5.38 -16.20
CA ASP A 35 -13.73 4.28 -16.74
C ASP A 35 -13.29 3.98 -18.18
N THR A 36 -13.21 2.71 -18.52
CA THR A 36 -12.80 2.23 -19.84
C THR A 36 -13.54 0.94 -20.17
N ALA A 37 -13.79 0.70 -21.46
CA ALA A 37 -14.30 -0.59 -21.95
C ALA A 37 -13.17 -1.63 -22.17
N ALA A 38 -11.91 -1.20 -22.12
CA ALA A 38 -10.77 -2.10 -22.33
C ALA A 38 -10.64 -3.11 -21.17
N PRO A 39 -10.32 -4.38 -21.47
CA PRO A 39 -10.06 -5.36 -20.41
C PRO A 39 -8.79 -4.97 -19.62
N GLY A 40 -8.83 -5.16 -18.32
CA GLY A 40 -7.67 -5.05 -17.44
C GLY A 40 -6.98 -6.40 -17.26
N GLY A 41 -5.72 -6.38 -16.84
CA GLY A 41 -5.03 -7.57 -16.40
C GLY A 41 -5.53 -8.06 -15.02
N ARG A 42 -4.78 -8.96 -14.41
CA ARG A 42 -5.09 -9.46 -13.06
C ARG A 42 -3.88 -9.34 -12.14
N ILE A 43 -4.14 -9.16 -10.86
CA ILE A 43 -3.13 -9.21 -9.81
C ILE A 43 -3.38 -10.47 -8.98
N LEU A 44 -2.34 -11.28 -8.79
CA LEU A 44 -2.39 -12.47 -7.95
C LEU A 44 -1.39 -12.35 -6.81
N LEU A 45 -1.77 -12.93 -5.65
CA LEU A 45 -0.91 -13.03 -4.47
C LEU A 45 -0.50 -14.48 -4.27
N THR A 46 0.77 -14.73 -3.99
CA THR A 46 1.28 -16.06 -3.65
C THR A 46 2.33 -15.97 -2.54
N ILE A 47 2.29 -16.91 -1.61
CA ILE A 47 3.35 -17.06 -0.60
C ILE A 47 4.60 -17.63 -1.27
N ASN A 48 5.74 -17.05 -0.90
CA ASN A 48 7.05 -17.58 -1.26
C ASN A 48 7.93 -17.59 -0.01
N ASP A 49 7.98 -18.71 0.67
CA ASP A 49 8.73 -18.96 1.91
C ASP A 49 10.25 -19.00 1.74
N THR A 50 10.74 -18.97 0.48
CA THR A 50 12.17 -18.81 0.21
C THR A 50 12.65 -17.38 0.29
N LEU A 51 11.75 -16.41 0.28
CA LEU A 51 12.08 -15.00 0.49
C LEU A 51 12.31 -14.72 1.98
N PRO A 52 13.26 -13.84 2.33
CA PRO A 52 13.37 -13.33 3.70
C PRO A 52 12.09 -12.62 4.15
N ALA A 53 11.86 -12.56 5.46
CA ALA A 53 10.72 -11.88 6.05
C ALA A 53 10.55 -10.44 5.52
N GLU A 54 9.29 -10.04 5.32
CA GLU A 54 8.87 -8.74 4.81
C GLU A 54 9.30 -8.44 3.37
N GLN A 55 9.87 -9.42 2.66
CA GLN A 55 10.28 -9.23 1.26
C GLN A 55 9.20 -9.72 0.29
N TYR A 56 9.27 -9.15 -0.91
CA TYR A 56 8.38 -9.48 -2.02
C TYR A 56 9.09 -9.38 -3.36
N THR A 57 8.51 -10.02 -4.36
CA THR A 57 8.81 -9.83 -5.78
C THR A 57 7.53 -9.56 -6.55
N LEU A 58 7.61 -8.68 -7.55
CA LEU A 58 6.56 -8.47 -8.55
C LEU A 58 7.09 -8.99 -9.89
N THR A 59 6.31 -9.85 -10.54
CA THR A 59 6.63 -10.33 -11.88
C THR A 59 5.43 -10.16 -12.79
N VAL A 60 5.67 -9.81 -14.05
CA VAL A 60 4.61 -9.61 -15.04
C VAL A 60 4.77 -10.65 -16.14
N ASP A 61 3.77 -11.50 -16.30
CA ASP A 61 3.65 -12.47 -17.36
C ASP A 61 2.28 -12.36 -18.04
N ALA A 62 2.30 -12.23 -19.37
CA ALA A 62 1.10 -12.04 -20.19
C ALA A 62 0.19 -10.92 -19.63
N ASP A 63 -0.97 -11.29 -19.09
CA ASP A 63 -1.96 -10.40 -18.52
C ASP A 63 -1.95 -10.36 -16.97
N THR A 64 -0.97 -11.00 -16.35
CA THR A 64 -0.92 -11.22 -14.91
C THR A 64 0.28 -10.51 -14.27
N LEU A 65 0.03 -9.78 -13.19
CA LEU A 65 1.03 -9.32 -12.24
C LEU A 65 0.96 -10.21 -11.01
N LEU A 66 2.01 -11.00 -10.81
CA LEU A 66 2.15 -11.87 -9.66
C LEU A 66 2.95 -11.15 -8.57
N LEU A 67 2.36 -10.97 -7.41
CA LEU A 67 3.02 -10.52 -6.20
C LEU A 67 3.29 -11.74 -5.32
N SER A 68 4.56 -12.13 -5.25
CA SER A 68 5.05 -13.18 -4.35
C SER A 68 5.67 -12.55 -3.11
N ALA A 69 5.32 -13.00 -1.91
CA ALA A 69 5.82 -12.44 -0.67
C ALA A 69 6.07 -13.51 0.39
N ALA A 70 7.01 -13.21 1.29
CA ALA A 70 7.36 -14.11 2.40
C ALA A 70 6.25 -14.19 3.46
N ASP A 71 5.55 -13.07 3.69
CA ASP A 71 4.57 -12.90 4.75
C ASP A 71 3.58 -11.76 4.45
N ASP A 72 2.67 -11.49 5.39
CA ASP A 72 1.64 -10.46 5.27
C ASP A 72 2.23 -9.05 5.05
N LEU A 73 3.34 -8.71 5.72
CA LEU A 73 3.98 -7.41 5.53
C LEU A 73 4.63 -7.29 4.15
N GLY A 74 5.23 -8.37 3.65
CA GLY A 74 5.72 -8.43 2.29
C GLY A 74 4.60 -8.17 1.27
N PHE A 75 3.40 -8.75 1.46
CA PHE A 75 2.24 -8.43 0.62
C PHE A 75 1.82 -6.97 0.73
N VAL A 76 1.76 -6.41 1.95
CA VAL A 76 1.41 -4.99 2.15
C VAL A 76 2.37 -4.08 1.41
N TYR A 77 3.68 -4.30 1.55
CA TYR A 77 4.68 -3.49 0.89
C TYR A 77 4.66 -3.65 -0.63
N GLY A 78 4.45 -4.88 -1.13
CA GLY A 78 4.32 -5.15 -2.56
C GLY A 78 3.10 -4.47 -3.18
N LEU A 79 1.95 -4.47 -2.51
CA LEU A 79 0.74 -3.77 -2.94
C LEU A 79 0.96 -2.25 -3.00
N PHE A 80 1.65 -1.67 -2.02
CA PHE A 80 2.00 -0.25 -2.05
C PHE A 80 3.09 0.07 -3.07
N GLU A 81 3.99 -0.88 -3.40
CA GLU A 81 4.93 -0.71 -4.50
C GLU A 81 4.22 -0.68 -5.85
N ILE A 82 3.19 -1.52 -6.06
CA ILE A 82 2.33 -1.44 -7.25
C ILE A 82 1.73 -0.04 -7.37
N SER A 83 1.17 0.48 -6.29
CA SER A 83 0.59 1.82 -6.23
C SER A 83 1.62 2.91 -6.56
N ARG A 84 2.79 2.85 -5.94
CA ARG A 84 3.86 3.84 -6.15
C ARG A 84 4.43 3.79 -7.56
N ARG A 85 4.77 2.59 -8.04
CA ARG A 85 5.54 2.40 -9.28
C ARG A 85 4.68 2.54 -10.53
N PHE A 86 3.50 1.95 -10.51
CA PHE A 86 2.66 1.87 -11.71
C PHE A 86 1.51 2.88 -11.70
N LEU A 87 1.04 3.33 -10.54
CA LEU A 87 0.01 4.35 -10.45
C LEU A 87 0.58 5.75 -10.20
N GLY A 88 1.82 5.85 -9.71
CA GLY A 88 2.44 7.13 -9.37
C GLY A 88 1.99 7.71 -8.03
N VAL A 89 1.29 6.94 -7.20
CA VAL A 89 0.82 7.38 -5.88
C VAL A 89 1.95 7.31 -4.87
N GLN A 90 2.49 8.46 -4.49
CA GLN A 90 3.64 8.55 -3.58
C GLN A 90 3.25 8.25 -2.12
N PRO A 91 4.20 7.84 -1.26
CA PRO A 91 3.90 7.54 0.15
C PRO A 91 3.20 8.68 0.89
N PHE A 92 3.59 9.91 0.66
CA PHE A 92 3.04 11.12 1.30
C PHE A 92 1.90 11.80 0.51
N TRP A 93 1.25 11.08 -0.44
CA TRP A 93 0.23 11.65 -1.33
C TRP A 93 -0.84 12.48 -0.61
N PHE A 94 -1.28 12.04 0.56
CA PHE A 94 -2.30 12.71 1.37
C PHE A 94 -1.77 13.99 2.03
N TRP A 95 -0.54 13.93 2.53
CA TRP A 95 0.07 15.04 3.29
C TRP A 95 0.58 16.17 2.40
N ASN A 96 0.88 15.87 1.15
CA ASN A 96 1.44 16.82 0.19
C ASN A 96 0.41 17.26 -0.86
N ASP A 97 -0.87 16.93 -0.66
CA ASP A 97 -1.93 17.22 -1.64
C ASP A 97 -1.51 16.85 -3.06
N GLN A 98 -0.96 15.64 -3.22
CA GLN A 98 -0.40 15.19 -4.50
C GLN A 98 -1.45 15.22 -5.61
N PRO A 99 -1.20 15.93 -6.72
CA PRO A 99 -2.05 15.83 -7.90
C PRO A 99 -1.86 14.47 -8.56
N PHE A 100 -2.97 13.86 -9.02
CA PHE A 100 -2.93 12.58 -9.73
C PHE A 100 -3.00 12.80 -11.23
N THR A 101 -2.14 12.09 -11.98
CA THR A 101 -2.26 12.03 -13.44
C THR A 101 -3.32 11.00 -13.80
N VAL A 102 -4.49 11.48 -14.18
CA VAL A 102 -5.63 10.63 -14.55
C VAL A 102 -5.45 10.11 -15.97
N ARG A 103 -5.69 8.80 -16.20
CA ARG A 103 -5.53 8.11 -17.48
C ARG A 103 -6.42 6.87 -17.59
N GLU A 104 -6.60 6.35 -18.80
CA GLU A 104 -7.42 5.14 -19.01
C GLU A 104 -6.74 3.85 -18.52
N GLY A 105 -5.41 3.82 -18.48
CA GLY A 105 -4.67 2.65 -18.05
C GLY A 105 -3.16 2.87 -18.07
N GLU A 106 -2.44 1.91 -17.52
CA GLU A 106 -0.97 1.84 -17.48
C GLU A 106 -0.49 0.54 -18.11
N LYS A 107 0.37 0.63 -19.13
CA LYS A 107 0.95 -0.54 -19.79
C LYS A 107 2.24 -0.96 -19.11
N ILE A 108 2.26 -2.17 -18.57
CA ILE A 108 3.45 -2.76 -17.95
C ILE A 108 4.02 -3.81 -18.91
N PRO A 109 5.30 -3.72 -19.30
CA PRO A 109 5.95 -4.71 -20.16
C PRO A 109 5.91 -6.12 -19.54
N VAL A 110 5.68 -7.13 -20.38
CA VAL A 110 5.88 -8.53 -19.98
C VAL A 110 7.35 -8.77 -19.68
N GLY A 111 7.65 -9.59 -18.68
CA GLY A 111 9.00 -9.80 -18.19
C GLY A 111 9.49 -8.73 -17.19
N THR A 112 8.63 -7.75 -16.84
CA THR A 112 8.96 -6.81 -15.74
C THR A 112 9.14 -7.59 -14.45
N VAL A 113 10.27 -7.36 -13.77
CA VAL A 113 10.58 -7.91 -12.45
C VAL A 113 10.95 -6.76 -11.52
N VAL A 114 10.34 -6.75 -10.33
CA VAL A 114 10.65 -5.81 -9.26
C VAL A 114 10.90 -6.62 -7.99
N GLU A 115 12.06 -6.43 -7.41
CA GLU A 115 12.43 -7.07 -6.15
C GLU A 115 12.49 -6.05 -5.03
N SER A 116 11.99 -6.42 -3.87
CA SER A 116 12.13 -5.60 -2.66
C SER A 116 13.59 -5.57 -2.21
N LYS A 117 13.96 -4.48 -1.56
CA LYS A 117 15.27 -4.39 -0.92
C LYS A 117 15.23 -5.08 0.45
N SER A 118 16.34 -5.71 0.83
CA SER A 118 16.53 -6.19 2.20
C SER A 118 16.62 -5.05 3.19
N TYR A 119 15.88 -5.16 4.28
CA TYR A 119 15.95 -4.20 5.36
C TYR A 119 17.16 -4.49 6.27
N LYS A 120 17.94 -3.44 6.57
CA LYS A 120 19.13 -3.57 7.45
C LYS A 120 18.76 -3.62 8.93
N VAL A 121 17.58 -3.13 9.30
CA VAL A 121 17.09 -3.07 10.68
C VAL A 121 15.71 -3.69 10.79
N LYS A 122 15.47 -4.40 11.90
CA LYS A 122 14.21 -5.10 12.15
C LYS A 122 13.04 -4.14 12.37
N TYR A 123 13.23 -3.10 13.17
CA TYR A 123 12.16 -2.14 13.50
C TYR A 123 12.40 -0.82 12.77
N ARG A 124 11.40 -0.39 12.02
CA ARG A 124 11.41 0.83 11.19
C ARG A 124 10.12 1.57 11.44
N GLY A 125 10.21 2.72 12.04
CA GLY A 125 9.01 3.42 12.42
C GLY A 125 9.27 4.87 12.77
N TRP A 126 8.23 5.51 13.23
CA TRP A 126 8.29 6.85 13.75
C TRP A 126 7.57 6.99 15.08
N PHE A 127 7.92 8.01 15.79
CA PHE A 127 7.24 8.47 16.97
C PHE A 127 6.26 9.57 16.57
N VAL A 128 4.98 9.34 16.79
CA VAL A 128 3.94 10.34 16.59
C VAL A 128 3.87 11.17 17.86
N ASN A 129 4.67 12.24 17.90
CA ASN A 129 4.86 13.03 19.12
C ASN A 129 3.74 14.05 19.37
N ASP A 130 3.05 14.48 18.31
CA ASP A 130 1.98 15.47 18.42
C ASP A 130 0.60 14.87 18.10
N GLU A 131 0.15 14.00 18.98
CA GLU A 131 -1.16 13.38 18.89
C GLU A 131 -2.29 14.41 19.00
N THR A 132 -2.04 15.52 19.72
CA THR A 132 -3.03 16.57 19.92
C THR A 132 -3.41 17.22 18.61
N LEU A 133 -2.44 17.56 17.76
CA LEU A 133 -2.73 18.12 16.43
C LEU A 133 -3.50 17.13 15.55
N LEU A 134 -3.09 15.86 15.52
CA LEU A 134 -3.79 14.84 14.75
C LEU A 134 -5.21 14.59 15.26
N SER A 135 -5.42 14.60 16.58
CA SER A 135 -6.72 14.38 17.22
C SER A 135 -7.73 15.51 16.96
N HIS A 136 -7.24 16.74 16.85
CA HIS A 136 -8.09 17.92 16.58
C HIS A 136 -8.29 18.18 15.09
N TRP A 137 -7.49 17.58 14.22
CA TRP A 137 -7.62 17.73 12.78
C TRP A 137 -8.68 16.77 12.21
N LYS A 138 -9.80 17.32 11.80
CA LYS A 138 -10.91 16.55 11.20
C LYS A 138 -10.90 16.74 9.69
N VAL A 139 -10.62 15.67 8.97
CA VAL A 139 -10.68 15.63 7.50
C VAL A 139 -11.93 14.86 7.08
N GLU A 140 -12.71 15.39 6.14
CA GLU A 140 -13.94 14.75 5.65
C GLU A 140 -14.91 14.35 6.78
N ARG A 141 -14.97 15.11 7.86
CA ARG A 141 -15.72 14.82 9.10
C ARG A 141 -15.31 13.51 9.80
N ARG A 142 -14.13 12.95 9.47
CA ARG A 142 -13.58 11.73 10.06
C ARG A 142 -12.44 12.07 11.01
N ALA A 143 -12.69 11.94 12.30
CA ALA A 143 -11.70 12.30 13.33
C ALA A 143 -10.45 11.39 13.33
N ASN A 144 -10.60 10.13 12.89
CA ASN A 144 -9.50 9.16 12.85
C ASN A 144 -8.72 9.14 11.53
N LEU A 145 -9.16 9.88 10.52
CA LEU A 145 -8.53 9.83 9.19
C LEU A 145 -7.06 10.24 9.23
N PRO A 146 -6.64 11.30 9.94
CA PRO A 146 -5.22 11.66 10.02
C PRO A 146 -4.33 10.53 10.56
N PHE A 147 -4.76 9.82 11.60
CA PHE A 147 -4.03 8.65 12.13
C PHE A 147 -3.97 7.50 11.12
N VAL A 148 -5.10 7.20 10.48
CA VAL A 148 -5.15 6.18 9.42
C VAL A 148 -4.15 6.50 8.32
N MET A 149 -4.08 7.76 7.88
CA MET A 149 -3.16 8.18 6.83
C MET A 149 -1.71 8.23 7.30
N ALA A 150 -1.44 8.55 8.56
CA ALA A 150 -0.10 8.45 9.14
C ALA A 150 0.40 7.00 9.12
N PHE A 151 -0.44 6.05 9.52
CA PHE A 151 -0.07 4.62 9.51
C PHE A 151 0.03 4.06 8.09
N GLU A 152 -0.85 4.47 7.18
CA GLU A 152 -0.73 4.10 5.77
C GLU A 152 0.59 4.60 5.16
N THR A 153 0.95 5.85 5.42
CA THR A 153 2.22 6.42 4.95
C THR A 153 3.42 5.64 5.48
N LEU A 154 3.39 5.26 6.76
CA LEU A 154 4.43 4.41 7.36
C LEU A 154 4.59 3.08 6.61
N LEU A 155 3.48 2.39 6.35
CA LEU A 155 3.49 1.13 5.61
C LEU A 155 3.96 1.31 4.16
N ARG A 156 3.58 2.39 3.49
CA ARG A 156 4.07 2.73 2.13
C ARG A 156 5.58 2.97 2.08
N LEU A 157 6.17 3.37 3.19
CA LEU A 157 7.63 3.55 3.34
C LEU A 157 8.36 2.28 3.80
N GLY A 158 7.65 1.17 3.97
CA GLY A 158 8.22 -0.08 4.48
C GLY A 158 8.45 -0.07 5.99
N GLY A 159 7.73 0.78 6.72
CA GLY A 159 7.75 0.82 8.18
C GLY A 159 6.86 -0.26 8.80
N ASN A 160 7.19 -0.69 10.00
CA ASN A 160 6.50 -1.76 10.73
C ASN A 160 6.30 -1.45 12.23
N MET A 161 6.61 -0.23 12.65
CA MET A 161 6.49 0.18 14.05
C MET A 161 5.99 1.63 14.14
N VAL A 162 5.08 1.88 15.07
CA VAL A 162 4.69 3.23 15.47
C VAL A 162 4.77 3.34 16.99
N CYS A 163 5.28 4.46 17.47
CA CYS A 163 5.24 4.82 18.88
C CYS A 163 4.30 6.03 19.04
N LEU A 164 3.37 5.93 19.97
CA LEU A 164 2.46 7.00 20.36
C LEU A 164 2.85 7.48 21.75
N LEU A 165 2.63 8.77 22.04
CA LEU A 165 2.97 9.36 23.34
C LEU A 165 2.03 8.85 24.43
N TYR A 166 0.71 8.76 24.12
CA TYR A 166 -0.31 8.30 25.04
C TYR A 166 -1.13 7.18 24.41
N THR A 167 -0.80 5.94 24.76
CA THR A 167 -1.53 4.76 24.25
C THR A 167 -2.68 4.31 25.15
N SER A 168 -2.66 4.70 26.42
CA SER A 168 -3.72 4.48 27.43
C SER A 168 -3.39 5.27 28.69
N PRO A 169 -4.38 5.61 29.55
CA PRO A 169 -4.08 6.06 30.90
C PRO A 169 -3.23 4.99 31.60
N SER A 170 -2.11 5.40 32.18
CA SER A 170 -1.32 4.51 33.01
C SER A 170 -2.18 4.02 34.16
N PRO A 171 -2.14 2.74 34.54
CA PRO A 171 -2.81 2.29 35.77
C PRO A 171 -2.32 2.95 37.05
N ARG A 172 -1.38 3.89 36.92
CA ARG A 172 -0.76 4.63 38.03
C ARG A 172 -1.19 6.11 38.07
N ASP A 173 -2.00 6.60 37.12
CA ASP A 173 -2.53 7.96 37.07
C ASP A 173 -3.90 8.05 37.74
#